data_875847485848e1859b80d5577189882e
#
_entry.id   875847485848e1859b80d5577189882e
#
_cell.length_a   1.000
_cell.length_b   1.000
_cell.length_c   1.000
_cell.angle_alpha   90.00
_cell.angle_beta   90.00
_cell.angle_gamma   90.00
#
_symmetry.space_group_name_H-M   'P 1'
#
loop_
_entity.id
_entity.type
_entity.pdbx_description
1 polymer ?
#
loop_
_entity_poly.entity_id
_entity_poly.type
_entity_poly.pdbx_seq_one_letter_code
_entity_poly.pdbx_strand_id
1 'polypeptide(L)'
;MDIDAVRAYLTGLQDRIVAKFTELDGKPFLRDSWDRPEIAGRPWEAMGVSLVFHPRNPYVPTVHMNVRFFAAKSPDGDPAKAVWWFGGGMDLTPYYGFEEDCAHFHRVNRDSLAPFGPQYHARFKKWCDEYFYNKHRQEPRGIGGTFFDDLSEPGFETSFAIQRAVGDAFLPAYVPIVERRRDLPYGERERDFQCYRRGRYVEFNLVWDRGTHFGLQSGGRTESILMSLPPVVKWRYDWKPEPGTPEARLYTDFLVPRDWA
;
A
#
# COMPACT_ATOMS: atom_id res chain seq x y z
N MET A 1 -7.58 25.38 -4.72
CA MET A 1 -7.74 23.92 -4.50
C MET A 1 -8.68 23.39 -5.56
N ASP A 2 -8.13 22.60 -6.50
CA ASP A 2 -8.91 22.03 -7.62
C ASP A 2 -9.26 20.56 -7.29
N ILE A 3 -10.42 20.36 -6.67
CA ILE A 3 -10.89 19.03 -6.23
C ILE A 3 -11.29 18.17 -7.45
N ASP A 4 -11.79 18.78 -8.51
CA ASP A 4 -12.20 18.04 -9.71
C ASP A 4 -10.98 17.46 -10.45
N ALA A 5 -9.86 18.17 -10.48
CA ALA A 5 -8.61 17.64 -11.01
C ALA A 5 -8.11 16.44 -10.17
N VAL A 6 -8.25 16.48 -8.86
CA VAL A 6 -7.91 15.33 -7.99
C VAL A 6 -8.81 14.13 -8.29
N ARG A 7 -10.11 14.35 -8.42
CA ARG A 7 -11.10 13.30 -8.76
C ARG A 7 -10.80 12.67 -10.12
N ALA A 8 -10.57 13.49 -11.14
CA ALA A 8 -10.25 13.02 -12.49
C ALA A 8 -8.95 12.18 -12.50
N TYR A 9 -7.92 12.62 -11.79
CA TYR A 9 -6.69 11.88 -11.67
C TYR A 9 -6.88 10.50 -11.01
N LEU A 10 -7.55 10.46 -9.86
CA LEU A 10 -7.76 9.21 -9.11
C LEU A 10 -8.60 8.20 -9.91
N THR A 11 -9.65 8.67 -10.59
CA THR A 11 -10.44 7.79 -11.47
C THR A 11 -9.60 7.25 -12.63
N GLY A 12 -8.82 8.09 -13.29
CA GLY A 12 -7.94 7.67 -14.38
C GLY A 12 -6.81 6.72 -13.89
N LEU A 13 -6.30 6.91 -12.68
CA LEU A 13 -5.33 5.99 -12.07
C LEU A 13 -5.96 4.62 -11.82
N GLN A 14 -7.15 4.57 -11.24
CA GLN A 14 -7.89 3.32 -11.03
C GLN A 14 -8.10 2.57 -12.35
N ASP A 15 -8.55 3.26 -13.39
CA ASP A 15 -8.80 2.67 -14.71
C ASP A 15 -7.52 2.06 -15.31
N ARG A 16 -6.37 2.76 -15.23
CA ARG A 16 -5.08 2.24 -15.71
C ARG A 16 -4.62 0.99 -14.95
N ILE A 17 -4.78 0.99 -13.63
CA ILE A 17 -4.42 -0.17 -12.79
C ILE A 17 -5.32 -1.36 -13.11
N VAL A 18 -6.63 -1.16 -13.15
CA VAL A 18 -7.60 -2.22 -13.48
C VAL A 18 -7.33 -2.81 -14.86
N ALA A 19 -7.10 -1.97 -15.88
CA ALA A 19 -6.79 -2.43 -17.23
C ALA A 19 -5.52 -3.29 -17.26
N LYS A 20 -4.43 -2.84 -16.62
CA LYS A 20 -3.15 -3.59 -16.62
C LYS A 20 -3.24 -4.92 -15.89
N PHE A 21 -3.92 -4.97 -14.74
CA PHE A 21 -4.06 -6.23 -14.01
C PHE A 21 -5.13 -7.16 -14.59
N THR A 22 -6.13 -6.66 -15.30
CA THR A 22 -7.01 -7.49 -16.14
C THR A 22 -6.20 -8.19 -17.24
N GLU A 23 -5.29 -7.47 -17.91
CA GLU A 23 -4.39 -8.05 -18.91
C GLU A 23 -3.48 -9.13 -18.31
N LEU A 24 -2.86 -8.85 -17.14
CA LEU A 24 -1.92 -9.77 -16.48
C LEU A 24 -2.59 -11.03 -15.90
N ASP A 25 -3.76 -10.91 -15.31
CA ASP A 25 -4.48 -12.05 -14.67
C ASP A 25 -5.39 -12.79 -15.65
N GLY A 26 -5.75 -12.16 -16.78
CA GLY A 26 -6.69 -12.72 -17.76
C GLY A 26 -8.14 -12.75 -17.30
N LYS A 27 -8.48 -12.05 -16.20
CA LYS A 27 -9.83 -12.00 -15.63
C LYS A 27 -10.27 -10.55 -15.39
N PRO A 28 -11.53 -10.22 -15.70
CA PRO A 28 -12.04 -8.88 -15.44
C PRO A 28 -12.22 -8.62 -13.93
N PHE A 29 -12.00 -7.38 -13.54
CA PHE A 29 -12.43 -6.91 -12.23
C PHE A 29 -13.94 -6.67 -12.22
N LEU A 30 -14.60 -7.06 -11.14
CA LEU A 30 -16.01 -6.75 -10.93
C LEU A 30 -16.12 -5.34 -10.35
N ARG A 31 -16.95 -4.52 -10.97
CA ARG A 31 -17.29 -3.20 -10.44
C ARG A 31 -18.38 -3.35 -9.39
N ASP A 32 -18.09 -2.89 -8.19
CA ASP A 32 -19.05 -2.79 -7.08
C ASP A 32 -19.11 -1.32 -6.65
N SER A 33 -20.32 -0.76 -6.63
CA SER A 33 -20.56 0.65 -6.29
C SER A 33 -21.71 0.73 -5.29
N TRP A 34 -21.54 1.57 -4.29
CA TRP A 34 -22.58 1.84 -3.28
C TRP A 34 -22.52 3.29 -2.84
N ASP A 35 -23.66 3.81 -2.43
CA ASP A 35 -23.77 5.13 -1.83
C ASP A 35 -23.82 4.99 -0.30
N ARG A 36 -23.24 5.96 0.38
CA ARG A 36 -23.32 6.07 1.83
C ARG A 36 -24.34 7.17 2.15
N PRO A 37 -25.26 6.95 3.12
CA PRO A 37 -26.15 8.02 3.58
C PRO A 37 -25.34 9.23 4.05
N GLU A 38 -25.83 10.45 3.75
CA GLU A 38 -25.22 11.68 4.23
C GLU A 38 -25.09 11.66 5.75
N ILE A 39 -23.90 11.96 6.27
CA ILE A 39 -23.67 12.13 7.69
C ILE A 39 -23.90 13.62 7.98
N ALA A 40 -24.84 13.92 8.89
CA ALA A 40 -25.09 15.29 9.34
C ALA A 40 -23.79 15.90 9.91
N GLY A 41 -23.44 17.10 9.47
CA GLY A 41 -22.26 17.80 9.95
C GLY A 41 -21.58 18.70 8.92
N ARG A 42 -20.30 18.97 9.15
CA ARG A 42 -19.48 19.82 8.28
C ARG A 42 -19.30 19.16 6.92
N PRO A 43 -19.55 19.85 5.78
CA PRO A 43 -19.31 19.29 4.45
C PRO A 43 -17.83 18.95 4.27
N TRP A 44 -17.56 17.68 3.96
CA TRP A 44 -16.22 17.17 3.70
C TRP A 44 -16.26 16.21 2.50
N GLU A 45 -15.12 16.08 1.85
CA GLU A 45 -14.88 15.11 0.80
C GLU A 45 -13.62 14.31 1.11
N ALA A 46 -13.70 13.00 0.90
CA ALA A 46 -12.55 12.11 0.93
C ALA A 46 -12.59 11.22 -0.30
N MET A 47 -11.48 11.12 -0.97
CA MET A 47 -11.33 10.29 -2.15
C MET A 47 -9.95 9.66 -2.23
N GLY A 48 -9.86 8.48 -2.82
CA GLY A 48 -8.59 7.78 -2.94
C GLY A 48 -8.67 6.54 -3.81
N VAL A 49 -7.51 6.06 -4.20
CA VAL A 49 -7.30 4.73 -4.76
C VAL A 49 -6.50 3.93 -3.76
N SER A 50 -7.08 2.83 -3.31
CA SER A 50 -6.44 1.90 -2.37
C SER A 50 -6.51 0.49 -2.94
N LEU A 51 -5.41 -0.23 -2.89
CA LEU A 51 -5.35 -1.59 -3.36
C LEU A 51 -4.38 -2.43 -2.52
N VAL A 52 -4.67 -3.72 -2.46
CA VAL A 52 -3.72 -4.76 -2.03
C VAL A 52 -3.85 -5.91 -3.02
N PHE A 53 -2.73 -6.33 -3.58
CA PHE A 53 -2.68 -7.56 -4.36
C PHE A 53 -2.04 -8.69 -3.55
N HIS A 54 -2.74 -9.82 -3.45
CA HIS A 54 -2.29 -11.06 -2.81
C HIS A 54 -2.09 -12.16 -3.86
N PRO A 55 -0.96 -12.17 -4.59
CA PRO A 55 -0.72 -13.12 -5.66
C PRO A 55 -0.74 -14.57 -5.17
N ARG A 56 -1.24 -15.48 -6.03
CA ARG A 56 -1.24 -16.90 -5.68
C ARG A 56 0.17 -17.49 -5.61
N ASN A 57 1.04 -17.09 -6.56
CA ASN A 57 2.43 -17.55 -6.59
C ASN A 57 3.22 -16.94 -5.43
N PRO A 58 3.87 -17.76 -4.56
CA PRO A 58 4.63 -17.29 -3.39
C PRO A 58 5.85 -16.42 -3.72
N TYR A 59 6.34 -16.50 -4.93
CA TYR A 59 7.48 -15.70 -5.38
C TYR A 59 7.10 -14.30 -5.85
N VAL A 60 5.81 -14.05 -6.09
CA VAL A 60 5.31 -12.71 -6.34
C VAL A 60 4.92 -12.07 -4.99
N PRO A 61 5.55 -10.97 -4.59
CA PRO A 61 5.27 -10.34 -3.30
C PRO A 61 3.86 -9.74 -3.26
N THR A 62 3.27 -9.67 -2.09
CA THR A 62 2.11 -8.80 -1.86
C THR A 62 2.55 -7.35 -1.97
N VAL A 63 1.71 -6.53 -2.58
CA VAL A 63 1.91 -5.08 -2.68
C VAL A 63 0.68 -4.36 -2.16
N HIS A 64 0.91 -3.29 -1.43
CA HIS A 64 -0.10 -2.31 -1.05
C HIS A 64 0.22 -0.97 -1.70
N MET A 65 -0.80 -0.27 -2.15
CA MET A 65 -0.71 1.13 -2.57
C MET A 65 -1.96 1.86 -2.09
N ASN A 66 -1.77 3.06 -1.61
CA ASN A 66 -2.85 3.98 -1.29
C ASN A 66 -2.43 5.39 -1.72
N VAL A 67 -3.32 6.11 -2.37
CA VAL A 67 -3.22 7.56 -2.60
C VAL A 67 -4.58 8.15 -2.30
N ARG A 68 -4.62 9.14 -1.40
CA ARG A 68 -5.87 9.69 -0.85
C ARG A 68 -5.81 11.20 -0.70
N PHE A 69 -6.95 11.81 -0.78
CA PHE A 69 -7.16 13.23 -0.55
C PHE A 69 -8.34 13.43 0.40
N PHE A 70 -8.21 14.39 1.28
CA PHE A 70 -9.26 14.83 2.17
C PHE A 70 -9.40 16.34 2.09
N ALA A 71 -10.65 16.83 2.08
CA ALA A 71 -10.94 18.24 2.22
C ALA A 71 -12.21 18.43 3.05
N ALA A 72 -12.19 19.43 3.95
CA ALA A 72 -13.34 19.86 4.71
C ALA A 72 -13.51 21.36 4.59
N LYS A 73 -14.73 21.80 4.18
CA LYS A 73 -15.06 23.22 4.05
C LYS A 73 -15.06 23.91 5.43
N SER A 74 -14.74 25.19 5.46
CA SER A 74 -14.91 25.98 6.67
C SER A 74 -16.39 26.08 7.05
N PRO A 75 -16.75 26.10 8.35
CA PRO A 75 -18.13 26.28 8.80
C PRO A 75 -18.73 27.63 8.37
N ASP A 76 -17.92 28.67 8.23
CA ASP A 76 -18.30 30.01 7.79
C ASP A 76 -18.21 30.20 6.25
N GLY A 77 -17.84 29.15 5.51
CA GLY A 77 -17.71 29.17 4.05
C GLY A 77 -16.43 29.85 3.55
N ASP A 78 -15.52 30.28 4.40
CA ASP A 78 -14.27 30.93 4.02
C ASP A 78 -13.30 29.89 3.43
N PRO A 79 -12.96 29.96 2.12
CA PRO A 79 -12.05 29.00 1.49
C PRO A 79 -10.64 28.98 2.11
N ALA A 80 -10.20 30.09 2.72
CA ALA A 80 -8.89 30.18 3.36
C ALA A 80 -8.80 29.35 4.65
N LYS A 81 -9.94 29.01 5.23
CA LYS A 81 -10.03 28.18 6.45
C LYS A 81 -10.42 26.72 6.14
N ALA A 82 -10.49 26.35 4.88
CA ALA A 82 -10.68 24.96 4.51
C ALA A 82 -9.49 24.11 4.95
N VAL A 83 -9.78 22.95 5.54
CA VAL A 83 -8.72 21.97 5.90
C VAL A 83 -8.62 20.95 4.76
N TRP A 84 -7.43 20.69 4.31
CA TRP A 84 -7.17 19.65 3.30
C TRP A 84 -5.80 19.03 3.51
N TRP A 85 -5.64 17.80 3.05
CA TRP A 85 -4.36 17.11 3.04
C TRP A 85 -4.36 15.96 2.02
N PHE A 86 -3.17 15.56 1.63
CA PHE A 86 -2.91 14.36 0.85
C PHE A 86 -2.22 13.31 1.71
N GLY A 87 -2.52 12.05 1.46
CA GLY A 87 -1.82 10.92 2.03
C GLY A 87 -1.58 9.86 0.98
N GLY A 88 -0.62 9.00 1.23
CA GLY A 88 -0.35 7.92 0.29
C GLY A 88 0.90 7.13 0.60
N GLY A 89 1.24 6.30 -0.37
CA GLY A 89 2.42 5.47 -0.35
C GLY A 89 2.19 4.12 -1.00
N MET A 90 3.25 3.34 -1.10
CA MET A 90 3.22 1.95 -1.50
C MET A 90 4.31 1.18 -0.77
N ASP A 91 4.02 -0.07 -0.43
CA ASP A 91 4.96 -0.96 0.25
C ASP A 91 4.88 -2.40 -0.27
N LEU A 92 5.99 -3.11 -0.17
CA LEU A 92 6.16 -4.45 -0.71
C LEU A 92 6.38 -5.47 0.40
N THR A 93 5.65 -6.59 0.34
CA THR A 93 5.71 -7.68 1.34
C THR A 93 6.07 -8.99 0.63
N PRO A 94 7.35 -9.31 0.49
CA PRO A 94 7.79 -10.60 -0.05
C PRO A 94 7.60 -11.73 0.97
N TYR A 95 7.46 -12.94 0.43
CA TYR A 95 7.49 -14.20 1.17
C TYR A 95 8.82 -14.94 0.92
N TYR A 96 9.27 -14.90 -0.31
CA TYR A 96 10.61 -15.25 -0.74
C TYR A 96 11.24 -14.02 -1.37
N GLY A 97 12.27 -13.50 -0.74
CA GLY A 97 12.88 -12.24 -1.17
C GLY A 97 13.85 -12.42 -2.35
N PHE A 98 13.81 -11.47 -3.27
CA PHE A 98 14.80 -11.29 -4.34
C PHE A 98 15.35 -9.87 -4.23
N GLU A 99 16.66 -9.74 -4.04
CA GLU A 99 17.30 -8.44 -3.83
C GLU A 99 17.08 -7.48 -4.99
N GLU A 100 17.12 -7.99 -6.22
CA GLU A 100 16.87 -7.18 -7.42
C GLU A 100 15.47 -6.58 -7.47
N ASP A 101 14.45 -7.30 -6.95
CA ASP A 101 13.07 -6.82 -6.90
C ASP A 101 12.91 -5.75 -5.81
N CYS A 102 13.54 -5.96 -4.65
CA CYS A 102 13.56 -4.99 -3.57
C CYS A 102 14.25 -3.69 -3.99
N ALA A 103 15.43 -3.81 -4.59
CA ALA A 103 16.19 -2.66 -5.12
C ALA A 103 15.43 -1.94 -6.24
N HIS A 104 14.79 -2.69 -7.16
CA HIS A 104 13.97 -2.08 -8.22
C HIS A 104 12.80 -1.30 -7.62
N PHE A 105 12.04 -1.89 -6.70
CA PHE A 105 10.88 -1.27 -6.09
C PHE A 105 11.27 0.04 -5.37
N HIS A 106 12.33 0.01 -4.58
CA HIS A 106 12.80 1.19 -3.85
C HIS A 106 13.37 2.27 -4.77
N ARG A 107 14.12 1.89 -5.84
CA ARG A 107 14.59 2.87 -6.85
C ARG A 107 13.44 3.60 -7.51
N VAL A 108 12.40 2.90 -7.95
CA VAL A 108 11.25 3.55 -8.59
C VAL A 108 10.56 4.51 -7.61
N ASN A 109 10.41 4.12 -6.33
CA ASN A 109 9.87 5.01 -5.30
C ASN A 109 10.73 6.25 -5.10
N ARG A 110 12.06 6.09 -4.98
CA ARG A 110 13.00 7.19 -4.82
C ARG A 110 12.96 8.14 -6.03
N ASP A 111 13.05 7.58 -7.21
CA ASP A 111 13.16 8.35 -8.46
C ASP A 111 11.86 9.12 -8.75
N SER A 112 10.70 8.59 -8.36
CA SER A 112 9.42 9.30 -8.47
C SER A 112 9.34 10.55 -7.59
N LEU A 113 10.04 10.55 -6.46
CA LEU A 113 10.06 11.67 -5.51
C LEU A 113 11.23 12.63 -5.73
N ALA A 114 12.23 12.22 -6.50
CA ALA A 114 13.43 13.03 -6.75
C ALA A 114 13.16 14.48 -7.26
N PRO A 115 12.17 14.72 -8.16
CA PRO A 115 11.86 16.07 -8.63
C PRO A 115 11.41 17.04 -7.53
N PHE A 116 10.93 16.54 -6.39
CA PHE A 116 10.43 17.36 -5.28
C PHE A 116 11.49 17.65 -4.21
N GLY A 117 12.63 16.99 -4.28
CA GLY A 117 13.77 17.15 -3.37
C GLY A 117 14.11 15.87 -2.62
N PRO A 118 15.39 15.71 -2.22
CA PRO A 118 15.90 14.46 -1.64
C PRO A 118 15.29 14.12 -0.29
N GLN A 119 14.78 15.11 0.44
CA GLN A 119 14.18 14.92 1.76
C GLN A 119 12.87 14.12 1.72
N TYR A 120 12.12 14.15 0.62
CA TYR A 120 10.81 13.49 0.55
C TYR A 120 10.94 11.97 0.59
N HIS A 121 11.82 11.38 -0.23
CA HIS A 121 12.02 9.94 -0.21
C HIS A 121 12.53 9.45 1.16
N ALA A 122 13.57 10.09 1.69
CA ALA A 122 14.13 9.70 2.99
C ALA A 122 13.09 9.75 4.12
N ARG A 123 12.29 10.84 4.18
CA ARG A 123 11.23 11.01 5.17
C ARG A 123 10.12 9.96 5.01
N PHE A 124 9.66 9.75 3.79
CA PHE A 124 8.54 8.85 3.52
C PHE A 124 8.95 7.38 3.66
N LYS A 125 10.17 7.02 3.31
CA LYS A 125 10.72 5.68 3.55
C LYS A 125 10.82 5.38 5.04
N LYS A 126 11.40 6.28 5.81
CA LYS A 126 11.49 6.14 7.26
C LYS A 126 10.10 5.99 7.89
N TRP A 127 9.15 6.83 7.49
CA TRP A 127 7.78 6.75 8.00
C TRP A 127 7.09 5.44 7.63
N CYS A 128 7.32 4.93 6.41
CA CYS A 128 6.82 3.63 5.96
C CYS A 128 7.34 2.50 6.86
N ASP A 129 8.64 2.47 7.14
CA ASP A 129 9.26 1.44 7.99
C ASP A 129 8.72 1.48 9.44
N GLU A 130 8.50 2.68 9.97
CA GLU A 130 7.94 2.86 11.32
C GLU A 130 6.44 2.49 11.38
N TYR A 131 5.68 2.83 10.36
CA TYR A 131 4.25 2.58 10.32
C TYR A 131 3.92 1.10 10.13
N PHE A 132 4.54 0.44 9.14
CA PHE A 132 4.26 -0.97 8.81
C PHE A 132 5.10 -1.94 9.64
N TYR A 133 5.08 -1.77 10.96
CA TYR A 133 5.83 -2.58 11.90
C TYR A 133 4.89 -3.33 12.86
N ASN A 134 5.02 -4.65 12.91
CA ASN A 134 4.30 -5.53 13.84
C ASN A 134 4.96 -5.50 15.22
N LYS A 135 4.55 -4.57 16.08
CA LYS A 135 5.16 -4.35 17.40
C LYS A 135 5.18 -5.60 18.29
N HIS A 136 4.10 -6.38 18.29
CA HIS A 136 3.96 -7.61 19.07
C HIS A 136 4.80 -8.78 18.52
N ARG A 137 5.28 -8.69 17.29
CA ARG A 137 6.19 -9.64 16.66
C ARG A 137 7.63 -9.14 16.59
N GLN A 138 7.85 -7.85 16.84
CA GLN A 138 9.14 -7.17 16.68
C GLN A 138 9.73 -7.37 15.26
N GLU A 139 8.87 -7.30 14.26
CA GLU A 139 9.28 -7.46 12.85
C GLU A 139 8.53 -6.49 11.94
N PRO A 140 9.14 -6.00 10.85
CA PRO A 140 8.44 -5.25 9.82
C PRO A 140 7.46 -6.15 9.06
N ARG A 141 6.39 -5.54 8.53
CA ARG A 141 5.41 -6.24 7.68
C ARG A 141 6.04 -6.75 6.37
N GLY A 142 6.92 -5.96 5.79
CA GLY A 142 7.63 -6.24 4.55
C GLY A 142 8.94 -5.46 4.46
N ILE A 143 9.41 -5.20 3.26
CA ILE A 143 10.65 -4.45 3.00
C ILE A 143 10.45 -2.93 2.96
N GLY A 144 9.25 -2.44 3.27
CA GLY A 144 8.90 -1.03 3.21
C GLY A 144 8.64 -0.52 1.80
N GLY A 145 8.86 0.74 1.63
CA GLY A 145 8.56 1.53 0.44
C GLY A 145 8.47 3.00 0.82
N THR A 146 7.34 3.65 0.52
CA THR A 146 7.05 5.03 0.90
C THR A 146 5.70 5.15 1.60
N PHE A 147 5.61 6.03 2.58
CA PHE A 147 4.36 6.36 3.26
C PHE A 147 4.36 7.82 3.70
N PHE A 148 3.27 8.52 3.49
CA PHE A 148 3.03 9.88 3.98
C PHE A 148 1.56 10.08 4.30
N ASP A 149 1.31 10.97 5.26
CA ASP A 149 -0.02 11.36 5.70
C ASP A 149 -0.04 12.86 6.02
N ASP A 150 -1.23 13.45 6.08
CA ASP A 150 -1.42 14.86 6.44
C ASP A 150 -0.53 15.84 5.64
N LEU A 151 -0.20 15.50 4.38
CA LEU A 151 0.66 16.33 3.55
C LEU A 151 -0.12 17.52 3.00
N SER A 152 0.08 18.67 3.61
CA SER A 152 -0.46 19.97 3.18
C SER A 152 0.63 21.02 2.93
N GLU A 153 1.79 20.84 3.53
CA GLU A 153 3.00 21.56 3.16
C GLU A 153 3.70 20.82 1.99
N PRO A 154 4.11 21.39 1.01
CA PRO A 154 4.44 22.73 0.54
C PRO A 154 3.35 23.41 -0.30
N GLY A 155 2.10 23.23 0.03
CA GLY A 155 0.95 23.77 -0.67
C GLY A 155 0.26 22.76 -1.58
N PHE A 156 -0.98 23.08 -1.98
CA PHE A 156 -1.89 22.16 -2.67
C PHE A 156 -1.28 21.58 -3.95
N GLU A 157 -0.77 22.43 -4.83
CA GLU A 157 -0.26 21.99 -6.15
C GLU A 157 0.94 21.04 -6.02
N THR A 158 1.86 21.33 -5.12
CA THR A 158 3.03 20.46 -4.90
C THR A 158 2.65 19.18 -4.19
N SER A 159 1.77 19.23 -3.19
CA SER A 159 1.26 18.03 -2.50
C SER A 159 0.50 17.11 -3.45
N PHE A 160 -0.32 17.68 -4.34
CA PHE A 160 -0.99 16.94 -5.38
C PHE A 160 -0.02 16.35 -6.42
N ALA A 161 1.00 17.10 -6.81
CA ALA A 161 2.04 16.59 -7.71
C ALA A 161 2.81 15.41 -7.09
N ILE A 162 3.15 15.47 -5.80
CA ILE A 162 3.76 14.36 -5.05
C ILE A 162 2.83 13.14 -5.05
N GLN A 163 1.55 13.32 -4.74
CA GLN A 163 0.57 12.23 -4.79
C GLN A 163 0.50 11.56 -6.16
N ARG A 164 0.47 12.36 -7.23
CA ARG A 164 0.46 11.84 -8.61
C ARG A 164 1.72 11.07 -8.92
N ALA A 165 2.88 11.57 -8.55
CA ALA A 165 4.15 10.90 -8.78
C ALA A 165 4.20 9.53 -8.11
N VAL A 166 3.73 9.42 -6.87
CA VAL A 166 3.64 8.14 -6.15
C VAL A 166 2.61 7.20 -6.81
N GLY A 167 1.44 7.69 -7.16
CA GLY A 167 0.41 6.88 -7.83
C GLY A 167 0.86 6.35 -9.20
N ASP A 168 1.45 7.21 -10.02
CA ASP A 168 1.93 6.85 -11.36
C ASP A 168 3.15 5.92 -11.31
N ALA A 169 3.94 5.95 -10.23
CA ALA A 169 5.06 5.04 -10.01
C ALA A 169 4.62 3.59 -9.70
N PHE A 170 3.37 3.33 -9.34
CA PHE A 170 2.91 2.01 -8.92
C PHE A 170 3.11 0.93 -10.00
N LEU A 171 2.61 1.14 -11.21
CA LEU A 171 2.76 0.17 -12.30
C LEU A 171 4.24 -0.07 -12.66
N PRO A 172 5.09 0.97 -12.86
CA PRO A 172 6.52 0.78 -13.07
C PRO A 172 7.24 0.05 -11.94
N ALA A 173 6.82 0.25 -10.68
CA ALA A 173 7.44 -0.42 -9.53
C ALA A 173 7.07 -1.90 -9.42
N TYR A 174 5.81 -2.26 -9.69
CA TYR A 174 5.33 -3.60 -9.36
C TYR A 174 5.18 -4.54 -10.56
N VAL A 175 4.75 -4.05 -11.72
CA VAL A 175 4.52 -4.91 -12.91
C VAL A 175 5.77 -5.70 -13.32
N PRO A 176 6.98 -5.12 -13.40
CA PRO A 176 8.18 -5.88 -13.75
C PRO A 176 8.51 -7.01 -12.76
N ILE A 177 8.16 -6.85 -11.49
CA ILE A 177 8.33 -7.89 -10.46
C ILE A 177 7.36 -9.04 -10.75
N VAL A 178 6.09 -8.73 -11.00
CA VAL A 178 5.07 -9.73 -11.36
C VAL A 178 5.51 -10.53 -12.58
N GLU A 179 5.91 -9.85 -13.64
CA GLU A 179 6.34 -10.48 -14.91
C GLU A 179 7.54 -11.40 -14.73
N ARG A 180 8.51 -11.05 -13.88
CA ARG A 180 9.67 -11.91 -13.57
C ARG A 180 9.33 -13.14 -12.73
N ARG A 181 8.30 -13.07 -11.86
CA ARG A 181 8.09 -14.07 -10.81
C ARG A 181 6.84 -14.93 -10.99
N ARG A 182 5.83 -14.48 -11.75
CA ARG A 182 4.53 -15.15 -11.83
C ARG A 182 4.59 -16.58 -12.37
N ASP A 183 5.56 -16.88 -13.21
CA ASP A 183 5.71 -18.17 -13.86
C ASP A 183 6.75 -19.09 -13.17
N LEU A 184 7.36 -18.64 -12.06
CA LEU A 184 8.27 -19.48 -11.30
C LEU A 184 7.52 -20.67 -10.69
N PRO A 185 8.04 -21.89 -10.84
CA PRO A 185 7.41 -23.09 -10.27
C PRO A 185 7.50 -23.07 -8.74
N TYR A 186 6.45 -23.51 -8.08
CA TYR A 186 6.39 -23.63 -6.62
C TYR A 186 5.57 -24.85 -6.21
N GLY A 187 5.80 -25.35 -5.00
CA GLY A 187 5.10 -26.47 -4.42
C GLY A 187 4.28 -26.10 -3.16
N GLU A 188 3.86 -27.14 -2.47
CA GLU A 188 3.09 -26.98 -1.21
C GLU A 188 3.90 -26.29 -0.13
N ARG A 189 5.21 -26.52 -0.06
CA ARG A 189 6.10 -25.89 0.90
C ARG A 189 6.08 -24.36 0.80
N GLU A 190 6.30 -23.85 -0.40
CA GLU A 190 6.34 -22.42 -0.67
C GLU A 190 4.96 -21.79 -0.42
N ARG A 191 3.90 -22.47 -0.85
CA ARG A 191 2.53 -21.99 -0.66
C ARG A 191 2.13 -21.98 0.82
N ASP A 192 2.53 -22.99 1.56
CA ASP A 192 2.24 -23.09 2.98
C ASP A 192 2.98 -22.01 3.79
N PHE A 193 4.24 -21.75 3.47
CA PHE A 193 4.99 -20.63 4.08
C PHE A 193 4.36 -19.28 3.73
N GLN A 194 3.96 -19.07 2.48
CA GLN A 194 3.23 -17.86 2.09
C GLN A 194 1.97 -17.66 2.94
N CYS A 195 1.17 -18.71 3.13
CA CYS A 195 -0.04 -18.61 3.95
C CYS A 195 0.28 -18.30 5.42
N TYR A 196 1.35 -18.86 5.96
CA TYR A 196 1.84 -18.54 7.30
C TYR A 196 2.28 -17.07 7.41
N ARG A 197 3.05 -16.57 6.45
CA ARG A 197 3.47 -15.17 6.44
C ARG A 197 2.31 -14.19 6.22
N ARG A 198 1.29 -14.58 5.47
CA ARG A 198 0.05 -13.81 5.34
C ARG A 198 -0.68 -13.61 6.67
N GLY A 199 -0.50 -14.50 7.63
CA GLY A 199 -0.97 -14.29 9.00
C GLY A 199 -0.39 -13.01 9.62
N ARG A 200 0.90 -12.68 9.37
CA ARG A 200 1.54 -11.43 9.85
C ARG A 200 0.93 -10.18 9.19
N TYR A 201 0.54 -10.30 7.92
CA TYR A 201 -0.17 -9.24 7.21
C TYR A 201 -1.55 -8.96 7.84
N VAL A 202 -2.30 -10.01 8.15
CA VAL A 202 -3.60 -9.91 8.84
C VAL A 202 -3.43 -9.32 10.24
N GLU A 203 -2.42 -9.78 10.99
CA GLU A 203 -2.13 -9.24 12.33
C GLU A 203 -1.88 -7.72 12.29
N PHE A 204 -1.09 -7.24 11.31
CA PHE A 204 -0.88 -5.81 11.16
C PHE A 204 -2.20 -5.07 10.89
N ASN A 205 -2.95 -5.50 9.89
CA ASN A 205 -4.17 -4.82 9.48
C ASN A 205 -5.24 -4.78 10.57
N LEU A 206 -5.42 -5.86 11.32
CA LEU A 206 -6.45 -5.91 12.38
C LEU A 206 -6.00 -5.27 13.70
N VAL A 207 -4.70 -5.27 14.00
CA VAL A 207 -4.21 -4.81 15.32
C VAL A 207 -3.61 -3.40 15.26
N TRP A 208 -2.98 -3.02 14.16
CA TRP A 208 -2.18 -1.79 14.10
C TRP A 208 -2.61 -0.81 13.03
N ASP A 209 -3.34 -1.24 11.99
CA ASP A 209 -3.68 -0.33 10.89
C ASP A 209 -4.77 0.68 11.29
N ARG A 210 -4.38 1.95 11.32
CA ARG A 210 -5.30 3.06 11.66
C ARG A 210 -6.46 3.16 10.68
N GLY A 211 -6.22 2.87 9.39
CA GLY A 211 -7.25 2.92 8.36
C GLY A 211 -8.33 1.86 8.57
N THR A 212 -7.94 0.63 8.88
CA THR A 212 -8.85 -0.47 9.23
C THR A 212 -9.67 -0.12 10.47
N HIS A 213 -9.02 0.34 11.54
CA HIS A 213 -9.70 0.72 12.78
C HIS A 213 -10.71 1.85 12.56
N PHE A 214 -10.28 2.92 11.88
CA PHE A 214 -11.17 4.03 11.56
C PHE A 214 -12.36 3.58 10.71
N GLY A 215 -12.12 2.77 9.67
CA GLY A 215 -13.18 2.26 8.81
C GLY A 215 -14.23 1.46 9.59
N LEU A 216 -13.80 0.53 10.43
CA LEU A 216 -14.72 -0.29 11.26
C LEU A 216 -15.45 0.55 12.30
N GLN A 217 -14.77 1.44 13.00
CA GLN A 217 -15.34 2.29 14.05
C GLN A 217 -16.32 3.36 13.51
N SER A 218 -16.07 3.85 12.30
CA SER A 218 -16.95 4.83 11.63
C SER A 218 -18.15 4.20 10.92
N GLY A 219 -18.38 2.89 11.08
CA GLY A 219 -19.47 2.17 10.42
C GLY A 219 -19.28 2.06 8.91
N GLY A 220 -18.04 1.98 8.44
CA GLY A 220 -17.72 1.72 7.04
C GLY A 220 -18.22 0.33 6.60
N ARG A 221 -18.35 0.14 5.27
CA ARG A 221 -18.75 -1.15 4.71
C ARG A 221 -17.68 -2.20 5.00
N THR A 222 -18.00 -3.18 5.85
CA THR A 222 -17.07 -4.19 6.36
C THR A 222 -16.37 -4.96 5.23
N GLU A 223 -17.11 -5.39 4.19
CA GLU A 223 -16.58 -6.10 3.04
C GLU A 223 -15.50 -5.27 2.31
N SER A 224 -15.71 -3.97 2.18
CA SER A 224 -14.74 -3.06 1.52
C SER A 224 -13.51 -2.79 2.37
N ILE A 225 -13.63 -2.87 3.70
CA ILE A 225 -12.51 -2.71 4.63
C ILE A 225 -11.68 -3.99 4.68
N LEU A 226 -12.34 -5.14 4.85
CA LEU A 226 -11.67 -6.43 5.02
C LEU A 226 -11.20 -7.07 3.71
N MET A 227 -11.59 -6.53 2.54
CA MET A 227 -11.08 -6.98 1.24
C MET A 227 -9.56 -6.82 1.08
N SER A 228 -8.93 -6.01 1.91
CA SER A 228 -7.47 -5.87 1.95
C SER A 228 -6.75 -7.08 2.54
N LEU A 229 -7.49 -7.99 3.17
CA LEU A 229 -6.93 -9.18 3.79
C LEU A 229 -6.72 -10.30 2.77
N PRO A 230 -5.68 -11.13 2.91
CA PRO A 230 -5.48 -12.29 2.06
C PRO A 230 -6.57 -13.34 2.27
N PRO A 231 -7.05 -14.01 1.20
CA PRO A 231 -8.18 -14.94 1.29
C PRO A 231 -7.87 -16.25 2.05
N VAL A 232 -6.57 -16.58 2.18
CA VAL A 232 -6.11 -17.78 2.91
C VAL A 232 -4.88 -17.44 3.72
N VAL A 233 -4.92 -17.75 5.01
CA VAL A 233 -3.86 -17.54 5.98
C VAL A 233 -3.69 -18.75 6.88
N LYS A 234 -2.52 -18.86 7.52
CA LYS A 234 -2.22 -19.88 8.53
C LYS A 234 -1.49 -19.26 9.71
N TRP A 235 -1.75 -19.81 10.89
CA TRP A 235 -0.96 -19.57 12.08
C TRP A 235 -0.37 -20.88 12.58
N ARG A 236 0.84 -20.81 13.15
CA ARG A 236 1.51 -21.93 13.79
C ARG A 236 2.03 -21.46 15.14
N TYR A 237 1.86 -22.30 16.15
CA TYR A 237 2.35 -22.00 17.49
C TYR A 237 3.87 -22.13 17.52
N ASP A 238 4.56 -21.07 17.91
CA ASP A 238 6.02 -20.98 18.12
C ASP A 238 6.90 -21.59 17.00
N TRP A 239 6.41 -21.52 15.75
CA TRP A 239 7.15 -22.05 14.63
C TRP A 239 8.20 -21.05 14.14
N LYS A 240 9.39 -21.58 13.86
CA LYS A 240 10.51 -20.86 13.24
C LYS A 240 11.01 -21.62 12.02
N PRO A 241 11.45 -20.93 10.96
CA PRO A 241 12.06 -21.61 9.82
C PRO A 241 13.40 -22.23 10.21
N GLU A 242 13.73 -23.34 9.57
CA GLU A 242 15.04 -23.97 9.75
C GLU A 242 16.15 -23.06 9.24
N PRO A 243 17.27 -22.91 9.98
CA PRO A 243 18.40 -22.11 9.56
C PRO A 243 18.94 -22.55 8.19
N GLY A 244 19.35 -21.57 7.38
CA GLY A 244 19.91 -21.83 6.04
C GLY A 244 18.85 -22.09 4.96
N THR A 245 17.56 -22.11 5.29
CA THR A 245 16.49 -22.26 4.32
C THR A 245 16.11 -20.91 3.67
N PRO A 246 15.49 -20.92 2.48
CA PRO A 246 14.95 -19.69 1.87
C PRO A 246 13.94 -18.97 2.78
N GLU A 247 13.17 -19.71 3.58
CA GLU A 247 12.23 -19.16 4.56
C GLU A 247 12.97 -18.41 5.69
N ALA A 248 14.11 -18.94 6.16
CA ALA A 248 14.93 -18.27 7.17
C ALA A 248 15.57 -16.99 6.62
N ARG A 249 15.99 -16.99 5.36
CA ARG A 249 16.55 -15.82 4.69
C ARG A 249 15.58 -14.63 4.63
N LEU A 250 14.28 -14.87 4.59
CA LEU A 250 13.31 -13.78 4.68
C LEU A 250 13.55 -12.94 5.96
N TYR A 251 13.78 -13.59 7.08
CA TYR A 251 13.96 -12.91 8.38
C TYR A 251 15.35 -12.28 8.54
N THR A 252 16.38 -12.91 8.01
CA THR A 252 17.77 -12.44 8.20
C THR A 252 18.17 -11.37 7.19
N ASP A 253 17.66 -11.44 5.96
CA ASP A 253 18.13 -10.62 4.85
C ASP A 253 17.12 -9.55 4.42
N PHE A 254 15.81 -9.78 4.62
CA PHE A 254 14.75 -8.92 4.06
C PHE A 254 13.91 -8.20 5.12
N LEU A 255 13.59 -8.86 6.23
CA LEU A 255 12.81 -8.24 7.31
C LEU A 255 13.73 -7.55 8.35
N VAL A 256 14.78 -6.95 7.88
CA VAL A 256 15.73 -6.16 8.66
C VAL A 256 15.83 -4.75 8.06
N PRO A 257 16.14 -3.72 8.86
CA PRO A 257 16.38 -2.39 8.32
C PRO A 257 17.50 -2.43 7.29
N ARG A 258 17.19 -2.02 6.06
CA ARG A 258 18.14 -2.03 4.95
C ARG A 258 17.82 -0.89 3.98
N ASP A 259 18.86 -0.26 3.47
CA ASP A 259 18.76 0.65 2.34
C ASP A 259 18.84 -0.18 1.05
N TRP A 260 17.77 -0.13 0.25
CA TRP A 260 17.65 -0.88 -0.99
C TRP A 260 17.97 -0.06 -2.24
N ALA A 261 18.10 1.30 -2.14
CA ALA A 261 18.29 2.18 -3.29
C ALA A 261 19.08 3.45 -2.98
#